data_9425b1d6f635184d2392aa10402f3e36
#
_entry.id   9425b1d6f635184d2392aa10402f3e36
#
_cell.length_a   1.000
_cell.length_b   1.000
_cell.length_c   1.000
_cell.angle_alpha   90.00
_cell.angle_beta   90.00
_cell.angle_gamma   90.00
#
_symmetry.space_group_name_H-M   'P 1'
#
loop_
_entity.id
_entity.type
_entity.pdbx_description
1 polymer ?
#
loop_
_entity_poly.entity_id
_entity_poly.type
_entity_poly.pdbx_seq_one_letter_code
_entity_poly.pdbx_strand_id
1 'polypeptide(L)'
;MKLRGSAADEAVVAKMADAAPAQRAVLLDLVGQLAIPSATPAVLKAADDPDEQVRLAAIKALGRVIGLKEIEVLTERLREAKSPPEEAAVREALKVACLRVPDPEACVGKLLEFLPNAPLASKCFVMELLAALGGTRALKAVSAAADDPREDLQDAATRALGTWTTPDAAPELLRLAKTLPSDNLKTRTLRGYIRIAQQMGLPPQQRLAMCNEAFQAAQRDEERLLVLGVLGQIPAAEAMSMVVPHLGNPALAEGAAAAALAIGEKIVRAEPRAVADAMRQVLKSGVGGEQAARAKKLLPKD
;
A
#
# COMPACT_ATOMS: atom_id res chain seq x y z
N MET A 1 18.35 -23.02 12.11
CA MET A 1 17.72 -22.55 13.37
C MET A 1 17.66 -23.73 14.33
N LYS A 2 18.42 -23.71 15.43
CA LYS A 2 18.54 -24.85 16.35
C LYS A 2 17.22 -25.08 17.08
N LEU A 3 16.81 -26.35 17.14
CA LEU A 3 15.71 -26.85 17.97
C LEU A 3 15.92 -26.37 19.41
N ARG A 4 15.05 -25.48 19.88
CA ARG A 4 14.90 -25.17 21.30
C ARG A 4 14.15 -26.34 21.93
N GLY A 5 14.66 -26.84 23.04
CA GLY A 5 13.97 -27.86 23.77
C GLY A 5 12.78 -27.24 24.53
N SER A 6 11.62 -27.92 24.52
CA SER A 6 10.42 -27.54 25.28
C SER A 6 10.70 -27.18 26.75
N ALA A 7 11.72 -27.79 27.35
CA ALA A 7 12.15 -27.53 28.72
C ALA A 7 12.66 -26.09 28.94
N ALA A 8 13.32 -25.46 27.97
CA ALA A 8 13.75 -24.07 28.09
C ALA A 8 12.56 -23.09 28.01
N ASP A 9 11.62 -23.36 27.13
CA ASP A 9 10.39 -22.57 26.97
C ASP A 9 9.52 -22.68 28.23
N GLU A 10 9.37 -23.89 28.76
CA GLU A 10 8.65 -24.15 30.04
C GLU A 10 9.32 -23.44 31.23
N ALA A 11 10.65 -23.45 31.28
CA ALA A 11 11.38 -22.73 32.34
C ALA A 11 11.16 -21.21 32.29
N VAL A 12 11.11 -20.61 31.09
CA VAL A 12 10.80 -19.19 30.94
C VAL A 12 9.37 -18.86 31.41
N VAL A 13 8.39 -19.69 31.01
CA VAL A 13 6.99 -19.54 31.42
C VAL A 13 6.82 -19.68 32.93
N ALA A 14 7.45 -20.71 33.53
CA ALA A 14 7.40 -20.92 34.98
C ALA A 14 8.02 -19.73 35.74
N LYS A 15 9.17 -19.20 35.27
CA LYS A 15 9.82 -18.06 35.89
C LYS A 15 8.98 -16.78 35.87
N MET A 16 8.12 -16.61 34.86
CA MET A 16 7.23 -15.45 34.78
C MET A 16 6.21 -15.38 35.92
N ALA A 17 5.74 -16.54 36.41
CA ALA A 17 4.71 -16.60 37.44
C ALA A 17 5.13 -15.94 38.75
N ASP A 18 6.40 -16.14 39.15
CA ASP A 18 6.96 -15.69 40.43
C ASP A 18 7.82 -14.43 40.31
N ALA A 19 7.99 -13.89 39.10
CA ALA A 19 8.85 -12.72 38.88
C ALA A 19 8.23 -11.42 39.39
N ALA A 20 9.05 -10.52 39.94
CA ALA A 20 8.65 -9.14 40.21
C ALA A 20 8.25 -8.42 38.87
N PRO A 21 7.40 -7.37 38.91
CA PRO A 21 6.85 -6.73 37.73
C PRO A 21 7.88 -6.39 36.65
N ALA A 22 8.98 -5.73 37.02
CA ALA A 22 10.05 -5.36 36.09
C ALA A 22 10.70 -6.59 35.42
N GLN A 23 10.94 -7.66 36.18
CA GLN A 23 11.48 -8.90 35.64
C GLN A 23 10.47 -9.63 34.76
N ARG A 24 9.19 -9.60 35.16
CA ARG A 24 8.08 -10.19 34.38
C ARG A 24 7.96 -9.52 33.01
N ALA A 25 8.05 -8.20 32.95
CA ALA A 25 8.04 -7.47 31.67
C ALA A 25 9.18 -7.90 30.76
N VAL A 26 10.41 -8.05 31.26
CA VAL A 26 11.56 -8.55 30.50
C VAL A 26 11.35 -9.98 30.00
N LEU A 27 10.78 -10.86 30.85
CA LEU A 27 10.47 -12.24 30.43
C LEU A 27 9.39 -12.29 29.36
N LEU A 28 8.38 -11.42 29.43
CA LEU A 28 7.36 -11.27 28.38
C LEU A 28 7.94 -10.81 27.05
N ASP A 29 8.84 -9.82 27.08
CA ASP A 29 9.56 -9.40 25.86
C ASP A 29 10.38 -10.57 25.28
N LEU A 30 11.04 -11.35 26.13
CA LEU A 30 11.78 -12.55 25.70
C LEU A 30 10.83 -13.59 25.08
N VAL A 31 9.70 -13.89 25.70
CA VAL A 31 8.66 -14.79 25.15
C VAL A 31 8.23 -14.34 23.75
N GLY A 32 7.97 -13.03 23.59
CA GLY A 32 7.63 -12.46 22.30
C GLY A 32 8.74 -12.58 21.26
N GLN A 33 9.99 -12.25 21.63
CA GLN A 33 11.14 -12.36 20.72
C GLN A 33 11.40 -13.80 20.27
N LEU A 34 11.21 -14.73 21.18
CA LEU A 34 11.38 -16.16 20.94
C LEU A 34 10.17 -16.80 20.27
N ALA A 35 9.04 -16.08 20.19
CA ALA A 35 7.76 -16.56 19.68
C ALA A 35 7.37 -17.93 20.29
N ILE A 36 7.24 -18.01 21.62
CA ILE A 36 6.95 -19.24 22.36
C ILE A 36 5.42 -19.45 22.42
N PRO A 37 4.80 -20.34 21.59
CA PRO A 37 3.35 -20.48 21.55
C PRO A 37 2.77 -21.07 22.83
N SER A 38 3.53 -21.95 23.51
CA SER A 38 3.12 -22.58 24.78
C SER A 38 2.94 -21.55 25.92
N ALA A 39 3.52 -20.35 25.77
CA ALA A 39 3.37 -19.24 26.72
C ALA A 39 2.04 -18.48 26.58
N THR A 40 1.26 -18.70 25.51
CA THR A 40 0.05 -17.92 25.21
C THR A 40 -0.89 -17.78 26.42
N PRO A 41 -1.23 -18.84 27.20
CA PRO A 41 -2.12 -18.68 28.35
C PRO A 41 -1.55 -17.75 29.45
N ALA A 42 -0.23 -17.84 29.70
CA ALA A 42 0.43 -16.99 30.69
C ALA A 42 0.53 -15.53 30.20
N VAL A 43 0.78 -15.32 28.92
CA VAL A 43 0.82 -13.98 28.29
C VAL A 43 -0.58 -13.34 28.30
N LEU A 44 -1.63 -14.09 27.98
CA LEU A 44 -3.02 -13.61 28.09
C LEU A 44 -3.35 -13.13 29.49
N LYS A 45 -2.98 -13.91 30.51
CA LYS A 45 -3.16 -13.51 31.91
C LYS A 45 -2.37 -12.24 32.27
N ALA A 46 -1.12 -12.13 31.80
CA ALA A 46 -0.27 -10.97 32.06
C ALA A 46 -0.75 -9.70 31.34
N ALA A 47 -1.53 -9.84 30.27
CA ALA A 47 -2.14 -8.71 29.57
C ALA A 47 -3.24 -8.00 30.39
N ASP A 48 -3.66 -8.56 31.54
CA ASP A 48 -4.58 -7.95 32.51
C ASP A 48 -3.87 -7.55 33.81
N ASP A 49 -2.53 -7.56 33.82
CA ASP A 49 -1.74 -7.21 35.01
C ASP A 49 -2.02 -5.76 35.44
N PRO A 50 -2.15 -5.48 36.75
CA PRO A 50 -2.32 -4.11 37.29
C PRO A 50 -1.11 -3.21 36.96
N ASP A 51 0.09 -3.77 36.82
CA ASP A 51 1.28 -3.03 36.44
C ASP A 51 1.26 -2.73 34.92
N GLU A 52 1.34 -1.47 34.55
CA GLU A 52 1.26 -1.02 33.17
C GLU A 52 2.42 -1.56 32.32
N GLN A 53 3.63 -1.66 32.85
CA GLN A 53 4.78 -2.15 32.09
C GLN A 53 4.62 -3.64 31.76
N VAL A 54 4.13 -4.42 32.71
CA VAL A 54 3.82 -5.84 32.49
C VAL A 54 2.72 -5.98 31.44
N ARG A 55 1.66 -5.21 31.57
CA ARG A 55 0.51 -5.22 30.66
C ARG A 55 0.93 -4.90 29.24
N LEU A 56 1.70 -3.83 29.03
CA LEU A 56 2.20 -3.43 27.71
C LEU A 56 3.15 -4.46 27.11
N ALA A 57 4.06 -5.03 27.90
CA ALA A 57 4.96 -6.10 27.46
C ALA A 57 4.18 -7.35 27.04
N ALA A 58 3.14 -7.73 27.81
CA ALA A 58 2.27 -8.85 27.49
C ALA A 58 1.50 -8.62 26.19
N ILE A 59 0.91 -7.45 25.98
CA ILE A 59 0.20 -7.10 24.75
C ILE A 59 1.14 -7.21 23.54
N LYS A 60 2.36 -6.69 23.62
CA LYS A 60 3.34 -6.83 22.54
C LYS A 60 3.72 -8.28 22.28
N ALA A 61 3.90 -9.08 23.32
CA ALA A 61 4.20 -10.50 23.20
C ALA A 61 3.05 -11.26 22.54
N LEU A 62 1.77 -10.93 22.84
CA LEU A 62 0.61 -11.54 22.17
C LEU A 62 0.72 -11.47 20.64
N GLY A 63 1.10 -10.34 20.08
CA GLY A 63 1.27 -10.20 18.62
C GLY A 63 2.18 -11.25 17.98
N ARG A 64 3.07 -11.85 18.76
CA ARG A 64 4.06 -12.84 18.30
C ARG A 64 3.75 -14.29 18.66
N VAL A 65 2.93 -14.51 19.67
CA VAL A 65 2.65 -15.87 20.18
C VAL A 65 1.28 -16.39 19.83
N ILE A 66 0.26 -15.54 19.63
CA ILE A 66 -1.11 -15.95 19.33
C ILE A 66 -1.27 -16.45 17.90
N GLY A 67 -2.28 -17.30 17.70
CA GLY A 67 -2.75 -17.74 16.39
C GLY A 67 -4.02 -17.02 15.95
N LEU A 68 -4.62 -17.52 14.87
CA LEU A 68 -5.85 -16.96 14.31
C LEU A 68 -7.01 -16.94 15.29
N LYS A 69 -7.11 -17.96 16.16
CA LYS A 69 -8.21 -18.10 17.12
C LYS A 69 -8.24 -16.97 18.16
N GLU A 70 -7.06 -16.48 18.52
CA GLU A 70 -6.88 -15.47 19.55
C GLU A 70 -6.84 -14.02 18.99
N ILE A 71 -6.98 -13.82 17.68
CA ILE A 71 -7.05 -12.46 17.08
C ILE A 71 -8.16 -11.63 17.72
N GLU A 72 -9.28 -12.27 18.04
CA GLU A 72 -10.42 -11.62 18.70
C GLU A 72 -10.04 -10.97 20.03
N VAL A 73 -9.14 -11.55 20.80
CA VAL A 73 -8.64 -10.96 22.06
C VAL A 73 -7.99 -9.60 21.79
N LEU A 74 -7.21 -9.46 20.73
CA LEU A 74 -6.60 -8.17 20.40
C LEU A 74 -7.61 -7.16 19.84
N THR A 75 -8.61 -7.60 19.08
CA THR A 75 -9.66 -6.70 18.57
C THR A 75 -10.56 -6.19 19.71
N GLU A 76 -10.90 -7.02 20.71
CA GLU A 76 -11.62 -6.57 21.89
C GLU A 76 -10.78 -5.58 22.71
N ARG A 77 -9.50 -5.88 22.94
CA ARG A 77 -8.59 -4.93 23.61
C ARG A 77 -8.46 -3.61 22.85
N LEU A 78 -8.50 -3.62 21.52
CA LEU A 78 -8.48 -2.40 20.71
C LEU A 78 -9.75 -1.56 20.92
N ARG A 79 -10.89 -2.22 21.21
CA ARG A 79 -12.15 -1.54 21.54
C ARG A 79 -12.11 -0.91 22.92
N GLU A 80 -11.44 -1.54 23.88
CA GLU A 80 -11.46 -1.22 25.31
C GLU A 80 -10.19 -0.53 25.80
N ALA A 81 -9.27 -0.16 24.91
CA ALA A 81 -7.99 0.43 25.27
C ALA A 81 -8.16 1.66 26.19
N LYS A 82 -7.48 1.63 27.34
CA LYS A 82 -7.67 2.60 28.43
C LYS A 82 -6.73 3.80 28.34
N SER A 83 -5.66 3.68 27.55
CA SER A 83 -4.66 4.72 27.40
C SER A 83 -4.04 4.72 25.99
N PRO A 84 -3.50 5.85 25.51
CA PRO A 84 -2.82 5.91 24.24
C PRO A 84 -1.64 4.92 24.09
N PRO A 85 -0.80 4.69 25.13
CA PRO A 85 0.24 3.67 25.04
C PRO A 85 -0.31 2.25 24.87
N GLU A 86 -1.41 1.92 25.56
CA GLU A 86 -2.07 0.61 25.44
C GLU A 86 -2.67 0.44 24.03
N GLU A 87 -3.38 1.43 23.52
CA GLU A 87 -3.93 1.42 22.18
C GLU A 87 -2.84 1.21 21.13
N ALA A 88 -1.72 1.93 21.25
CA ALA A 88 -0.58 1.78 20.34
C ALA A 88 0.03 0.37 20.39
N ALA A 89 0.16 -0.19 21.60
CA ALA A 89 0.68 -1.55 21.79
C ALA A 89 -0.27 -2.60 21.18
N VAL A 90 -1.59 -2.44 21.34
CA VAL A 90 -2.59 -3.34 20.79
C VAL A 90 -2.61 -3.27 19.24
N ARG A 91 -2.54 -2.06 18.67
CA ARG A 91 -2.47 -1.87 17.22
C ARG A 91 -1.24 -2.57 16.62
N GLU A 92 -0.08 -2.40 17.23
CA GLU A 92 1.14 -3.07 16.77
C GLU A 92 1.06 -4.59 16.94
N ALA A 93 0.55 -5.08 18.07
CA ALA A 93 0.35 -6.50 18.32
C ALA A 93 -0.61 -7.13 17.30
N LEU A 94 -1.74 -6.46 17.01
CA LEU A 94 -2.72 -6.93 16.04
C LEU A 94 -2.11 -6.98 14.62
N LYS A 95 -1.37 -5.95 14.23
CA LYS A 95 -0.66 -5.92 12.96
C LYS A 95 0.34 -7.07 12.83
N VAL A 96 1.18 -7.28 13.84
CA VAL A 96 2.17 -8.38 13.85
C VAL A 96 1.48 -9.73 13.79
N ALA A 97 0.42 -9.94 14.56
CA ALA A 97 -0.33 -11.20 14.59
C ALA A 97 -0.96 -11.49 13.22
N CYS A 98 -1.69 -10.53 12.64
CA CYS A 98 -2.37 -10.71 11.35
C CYS A 98 -1.40 -10.97 10.20
N LEU A 99 -0.26 -10.28 10.14
CA LEU A 99 0.73 -10.48 9.08
C LEU A 99 1.52 -11.80 9.23
N ARG A 100 1.49 -12.42 10.42
CA ARG A 100 2.17 -13.68 10.72
C ARG A 100 1.28 -14.91 10.50
N VAL A 101 -0.04 -14.75 10.57
CA VAL A 101 -0.99 -15.85 10.35
C VAL A 101 -0.83 -16.39 8.93
N PRO A 102 -0.72 -17.73 8.74
CA PRO A 102 -0.52 -18.32 7.42
C PRO A 102 -1.71 -18.16 6.46
N ASP A 103 -2.90 -17.90 6.99
CA ASP A 103 -4.14 -17.69 6.22
C ASP A 103 -4.61 -16.22 6.36
N PRO A 104 -4.19 -15.32 5.42
CA PRO A 104 -4.61 -13.93 5.43
C PRO A 104 -6.12 -13.75 5.29
N GLU A 105 -6.80 -14.59 4.49
CA GLU A 105 -8.25 -14.48 4.28
C GLU A 105 -9.04 -14.80 5.54
N ALA A 106 -8.60 -15.78 6.33
CA ALA A 106 -9.21 -16.06 7.62
C ALA A 106 -9.00 -14.90 8.61
N CYS A 107 -7.80 -14.26 8.59
CA CYS A 107 -7.53 -13.06 9.38
C CYS A 107 -8.42 -11.89 8.96
N VAL A 108 -8.56 -11.65 7.65
CA VAL A 108 -9.52 -10.67 7.11
C VAL A 108 -10.93 -10.95 7.64
N GLY A 109 -11.36 -12.22 7.68
CA GLY A 109 -12.64 -12.61 8.24
C GLY A 109 -12.85 -12.08 9.66
N LYS A 110 -11.87 -12.30 10.56
CA LYS A 110 -11.92 -11.80 11.95
C LYS A 110 -11.96 -10.29 12.05
N LEU A 111 -11.20 -9.59 11.22
CA LEU A 111 -11.24 -8.12 11.19
C LEU A 111 -12.59 -7.58 10.69
N LEU A 112 -13.22 -8.25 9.72
CA LEU A 112 -14.54 -7.88 9.22
C LEU A 112 -15.66 -8.12 10.26
N GLU A 113 -15.55 -9.15 11.09
CA GLU A 113 -16.45 -9.39 12.22
C GLU A 113 -16.36 -8.27 13.28
N PHE A 114 -15.18 -7.70 13.48
CA PHE A 114 -14.94 -6.61 14.43
C PHE A 114 -15.49 -5.25 13.95
N LEU A 115 -15.39 -4.95 12.64
CA LEU A 115 -15.64 -3.62 12.07
C LEU A 115 -17.01 -2.98 12.42
N PRO A 116 -18.15 -3.66 12.40
CA PRO A 116 -19.45 -3.02 12.60
C PRO A 116 -19.53 -2.24 13.90
N ASN A 117 -19.01 -2.80 14.99
CA ASN A 117 -19.10 -2.24 16.35
C ASN A 117 -17.80 -1.56 16.81
N ALA A 118 -16.82 -1.39 15.92
CA ALA A 118 -15.55 -0.77 16.25
C ALA A 118 -15.65 0.76 16.36
N PRO A 119 -14.89 1.40 17.27
CA PRO A 119 -14.70 2.85 17.27
C PRO A 119 -14.14 3.35 15.95
N LEU A 120 -14.40 4.61 15.57
CA LEU A 120 -13.95 5.18 14.31
C LEU A 120 -12.44 5.08 14.12
N ALA A 121 -11.65 5.42 15.14
CA ALA A 121 -10.20 5.33 15.11
C ALA A 121 -9.69 3.89 14.85
N SER A 122 -10.39 2.90 15.44
CA SER A 122 -10.09 1.48 15.19
C SER A 122 -10.48 1.04 13.79
N LYS A 123 -11.61 1.55 13.24
CA LYS A 123 -12.00 1.32 11.83
C LYS A 123 -10.94 1.84 10.88
N CYS A 124 -10.46 3.07 11.09
CA CYS A 124 -9.39 3.65 10.26
C CYS A 124 -8.12 2.80 10.27
N PHE A 125 -7.68 2.35 11.44
CA PHE A 125 -6.52 1.45 11.57
C PHE A 125 -6.75 0.10 10.86
N VAL A 126 -7.95 -0.47 10.98
CA VAL A 126 -8.27 -1.75 10.31
C VAL A 126 -8.25 -1.61 8.78
N MET A 127 -8.59 -0.44 8.21
CA MET A 127 -8.45 -0.23 6.75
C MET A 127 -6.99 -0.40 6.29
N GLU A 128 -6.04 0.14 7.04
CA GLU A 128 -4.62 -0.02 6.72
C GLU A 128 -4.17 -1.49 6.84
N LEU A 129 -4.67 -2.20 7.84
CA LEU A 129 -4.34 -3.60 8.06
C LEU A 129 -4.96 -4.51 6.98
N LEU A 130 -6.20 -4.25 6.57
CA LEU A 130 -6.85 -4.95 5.47
C LEU A 130 -6.09 -4.76 4.15
N ALA A 131 -5.59 -3.54 3.89
CA ALA A 131 -4.78 -3.28 2.70
C ALA A 131 -3.44 -4.04 2.72
N ALA A 132 -2.83 -4.20 3.89
CA ALA A 132 -1.60 -4.97 4.05
C ALA A 132 -1.81 -6.49 3.87
N LEU A 133 -2.98 -7.01 4.26
CA LEU A 133 -3.37 -8.41 4.08
C LEU A 133 -3.79 -8.71 2.64
N GLY A 134 -4.43 -7.76 1.97
CA GLY A 134 -4.93 -7.92 0.61
C GLY A 134 -6.15 -8.85 0.50
N GLY A 135 -6.42 -9.28 -0.72
CA GLY A 135 -7.51 -10.20 -1.04
C GLY A 135 -8.85 -9.53 -1.33
N THR A 136 -9.75 -10.27 -1.97
CA THR A 136 -11.01 -9.73 -2.50
C THR A 136 -11.94 -9.19 -1.41
N ARG A 137 -12.02 -9.88 -0.26
CA ARG A 137 -12.89 -9.46 0.86
C ARG A 137 -12.37 -8.18 1.50
N ALA A 138 -11.04 -8.07 1.68
CA ALA A 138 -10.40 -6.88 2.20
C ALA A 138 -10.60 -5.69 1.24
N LEU A 139 -10.36 -5.88 -0.07
CA LEU A 139 -10.59 -4.85 -1.08
C LEU A 139 -12.03 -4.33 -1.04
N LYS A 140 -13.02 -5.24 -1.02
CA LYS A 140 -14.44 -4.85 -0.93
C LYS A 140 -14.75 -4.01 0.31
N ALA A 141 -14.19 -4.37 1.46
CA ALA A 141 -14.43 -3.64 2.70
C ALA A 141 -13.77 -2.25 2.69
N VAL A 142 -12.54 -2.16 2.20
CA VAL A 142 -11.82 -0.88 2.09
C VAL A 142 -12.47 0.03 1.04
N SER A 143 -12.94 -0.53 -0.08
CA SER A 143 -13.69 0.21 -1.11
C SER A 143 -14.99 0.80 -0.55
N ALA A 144 -15.75 0.01 0.21
CA ALA A 144 -16.98 0.50 0.85
C ALA A 144 -16.68 1.62 1.88
N ALA A 145 -15.57 1.52 2.60
CA ALA A 145 -15.15 2.56 3.54
C ALA A 145 -14.69 3.86 2.84
N ALA A 146 -14.23 3.79 1.60
CA ALA A 146 -13.89 4.97 0.81
C ALA A 146 -15.12 5.79 0.37
N ASP A 147 -16.31 5.20 0.39
CA ASP A 147 -17.58 5.88 0.14
C ASP A 147 -18.30 6.31 1.44
N ASP A 148 -17.71 6.07 2.61
CA ASP A 148 -18.31 6.45 3.91
C ASP A 148 -18.36 7.97 4.06
N PRO A 149 -19.47 8.53 4.59
CA PRO A 149 -19.60 9.98 4.78
C PRO A 149 -18.66 10.56 5.86
N ARG A 150 -18.06 9.74 6.69
CA ARG A 150 -17.10 10.20 7.70
C ARG A 150 -15.72 10.40 7.07
N GLU A 151 -15.27 11.64 7.07
CA GLU A 151 -14.02 12.06 6.42
C GLU A 151 -12.80 11.26 6.87
N ASP A 152 -12.68 10.99 8.17
CA ASP A 152 -11.54 10.22 8.70
C ASP A 152 -11.47 8.79 8.13
N LEU A 153 -12.63 8.12 8.01
CA LEU A 153 -12.70 6.77 7.48
C LEU A 153 -12.46 6.77 5.97
N GLN A 154 -13.04 7.73 5.25
CA GLN A 154 -12.82 7.92 3.83
C GLN A 154 -11.35 8.20 3.52
N ASP A 155 -10.70 9.06 4.32
CA ASP A 155 -9.28 9.37 4.20
C ASP A 155 -8.40 8.13 4.46
N ALA A 156 -8.67 7.37 5.52
CA ALA A 156 -7.96 6.13 5.82
C ALA A 156 -8.12 5.09 4.70
N ALA A 157 -9.34 4.89 4.21
CA ALA A 157 -9.63 3.94 3.15
C ALA A 157 -8.97 4.32 1.81
N THR A 158 -9.02 5.60 1.43
CA THR A 158 -8.34 6.06 0.19
C THR A 158 -6.82 5.98 0.28
N ARG A 159 -6.22 6.19 1.47
CA ARG A 159 -4.79 5.90 1.69
C ARG A 159 -4.48 4.42 1.54
N ALA A 160 -5.28 3.56 2.16
CA ALA A 160 -5.13 2.12 2.09
C ALA A 160 -5.20 1.60 0.64
N LEU A 161 -6.20 2.05 -0.14
CA LEU A 161 -6.30 1.73 -1.57
C LEU A 161 -5.12 2.28 -2.38
N GLY A 162 -4.66 3.49 -2.08
CA GLY A 162 -3.51 4.12 -2.74
C GLY A 162 -2.21 3.33 -2.59
N THR A 163 -2.08 2.52 -1.55
CA THR A 163 -0.91 1.66 -1.28
C THR A 163 -1.14 0.17 -1.58
N TRP A 164 -2.31 -0.18 -2.14
CA TRP A 164 -2.67 -1.56 -2.46
C TRP A 164 -1.61 -2.25 -3.33
N THR A 165 -1.27 -3.49 -3.00
CA THR A 165 -0.10 -4.18 -3.56
C THR A 165 -0.39 -5.01 -4.81
N THR A 166 -1.66 -5.16 -5.20
CA THR A 166 -2.08 -5.95 -6.35
C THR A 166 -2.93 -5.12 -7.33
N PRO A 167 -3.02 -5.51 -8.62
CA PRO A 167 -3.72 -4.72 -9.65
C PRO A 167 -5.24 -4.68 -9.52
N ASP A 168 -5.82 -5.55 -8.73
CA ASP A 168 -7.27 -5.69 -8.55
C ASP A 168 -7.94 -4.45 -7.94
N ALA A 169 -7.18 -3.58 -7.26
CA ALA A 169 -7.67 -2.29 -6.78
C ALA A 169 -7.82 -1.21 -7.89
N ALA A 170 -7.27 -1.43 -9.10
CA ALA A 170 -7.27 -0.42 -10.14
C ALA A 170 -8.66 0.07 -10.54
N PRO A 171 -9.67 -0.79 -10.79
CA PRO A 171 -11.01 -0.32 -11.15
C PRO A 171 -11.63 0.58 -10.09
N GLU A 172 -11.41 0.25 -8.82
CA GLU A 172 -11.95 1.00 -7.69
C GLU A 172 -11.26 2.34 -7.51
N LEU A 173 -9.93 2.38 -7.63
CA LEU A 173 -9.15 3.63 -7.59
C LEU A 173 -9.59 4.59 -8.70
N LEU A 174 -9.83 4.09 -9.91
CA LEU A 174 -10.32 4.91 -11.03
C LEU A 174 -11.75 5.43 -10.79
N ARG A 175 -12.64 4.56 -10.28
CA ARG A 175 -13.99 4.96 -9.90
C ARG A 175 -13.97 6.11 -8.90
N LEU A 176 -13.21 5.96 -7.81
CA LEU A 176 -13.07 6.94 -6.76
C LEU A 176 -12.44 8.24 -7.26
N ALA A 177 -11.44 8.17 -8.14
CA ALA A 177 -10.83 9.34 -8.78
C ALA A 177 -11.85 10.18 -9.57
N LYS A 178 -12.90 9.56 -10.10
CA LYS A 178 -13.96 10.23 -10.87
C LYS A 178 -15.14 10.70 -10.00
N THR A 179 -15.43 10.02 -8.88
CA THR A 179 -16.69 10.20 -8.15
C THR A 179 -16.59 10.89 -6.80
N LEU A 180 -15.43 10.83 -6.14
CA LEU A 180 -15.27 11.44 -4.81
C LEU A 180 -15.51 12.97 -4.87
N PRO A 181 -16.11 13.56 -3.82
CA PRO A 181 -16.35 15.02 -3.81
C PRO A 181 -15.06 15.83 -3.60
N SER A 182 -14.10 15.31 -2.84
CA SER A 182 -12.85 16.00 -2.49
C SER A 182 -11.79 15.85 -3.57
N ASP A 183 -11.27 16.95 -4.09
CA ASP A 183 -10.21 16.95 -5.11
C ASP A 183 -8.90 16.35 -4.59
N ASN A 184 -8.62 16.48 -3.29
CA ASN A 184 -7.46 15.85 -2.66
C ASN A 184 -7.57 14.32 -2.69
N LEU A 185 -8.75 13.77 -2.41
CA LEU A 185 -9.00 12.35 -2.44
C LEU A 185 -9.04 11.80 -3.87
N LYS A 186 -9.64 12.54 -4.83
CA LYS A 186 -9.57 12.22 -6.27
C LYS A 186 -8.12 12.12 -6.74
N THR A 187 -7.31 13.12 -6.39
CA THR A 187 -5.90 13.14 -6.74
C THR A 187 -5.15 11.94 -6.15
N ARG A 188 -5.38 11.63 -4.88
CA ARG A 188 -4.75 10.48 -4.21
C ARG A 188 -5.10 9.17 -4.88
N THR A 189 -6.38 8.94 -5.15
CA THR A 189 -6.83 7.70 -5.79
C THR A 189 -6.36 7.59 -7.22
N LEU A 190 -6.33 8.70 -7.98
CA LEU A 190 -5.75 8.72 -9.33
C LEU A 190 -4.25 8.39 -9.32
N ARG A 191 -3.49 8.95 -8.38
CA ARG A 191 -2.06 8.62 -8.22
C ARG A 191 -1.86 7.14 -7.87
N GLY A 192 -2.72 6.57 -7.03
CA GLY A 192 -2.76 5.12 -6.76
C GLY A 192 -2.99 4.31 -8.03
N TYR A 193 -3.94 4.70 -8.85
CA TYR A 193 -4.22 4.08 -10.15
C TYR A 193 -3.02 4.13 -11.11
N ILE A 194 -2.40 5.32 -11.26
CA ILE A 194 -1.20 5.52 -12.10
C ILE A 194 -0.04 4.67 -11.58
N ARG A 195 0.14 4.56 -10.26
CA ARG A 195 1.18 3.73 -9.65
C ARG A 195 1.01 2.25 -10.01
N ILE A 196 -0.22 1.74 -10.04
CA ILE A 196 -0.49 0.36 -10.48
C ILE A 196 -0.04 0.17 -11.94
N ALA A 197 -0.38 1.10 -12.83
CA ALA A 197 0.05 1.05 -14.23
C ALA A 197 1.57 1.08 -14.38
N GLN A 198 2.27 1.74 -13.46
CA GLN A 198 3.73 1.86 -13.48
C GLN A 198 4.45 0.64 -12.93
N GLN A 199 3.99 0.07 -11.79
CA GLN A 199 4.78 -0.83 -10.95
C GLN A 199 4.35 -2.29 -10.98
N MET A 200 3.15 -2.62 -11.43
CA MET A 200 2.58 -3.97 -11.27
C MET A 200 2.90 -4.98 -12.38
N GLY A 201 3.84 -4.69 -13.27
CA GLY A 201 4.25 -5.64 -14.32
C GLY A 201 3.14 -6.03 -15.30
N LEU A 202 2.18 -5.13 -15.53
CA LEU A 202 1.02 -5.37 -16.39
C LEU A 202 1.41 -5.42 -17.87
N PRO A 203 0.64 -6.14 -18.71
CA PRO A 203 0.83 -6.16 -20.16
C PRO A 203 0.79 -4.74 -20.75
N PRO A 204 1.60 -4.45 -21.79
CA PRO A 204 1.65 -3.13 -22.41
C PRO A 204 0.29 -2.57 -22.83
N GLN A 205 -0.58 -3.38 -23.40
CA GLN A 205 -1.91 -2.98 -23.83
C GLN A 205 -2.79 -2.53 -22.64
N GLN A 206 -2.73 -3.25 -21.55
CA GLN A 206 -3.46 -2.87 -20.33
C GLN A 206 -2.92 -1.56 -19.75
N ARG A 207 -1.60 -1.39 -19.72
CA ARG A 207 -0.95 -0.14 -19.27
C ARG A 207 -1.34 1.05 -20.14
N LEU A 208 -1.43 0.87 -21.46
CA LEU A 208 -1.90 1.91 -22.40
C LEU A 208 -3.34 2.32 -22.12
N ALA A 209 -4.24 1.33 -21.94
CA ALA A 209 -5.63 1.60 -21.58
C ALA A 209 -5.73 2.38 -20.28
N MET A 210 -4.99 1.96 -19.24
CA MET A 210 -4.95 2.65 -17.94
C MET A 210 -4.40 4.08 -18.07
N CYS A 211 -3.38 4.32 -18.87
CA CYS A 211 -2.85 5.64 -19.14
C CYS A 211 -3.89 6.56 -19.80
N ASN A 212 -4.65 6.04 -20.77
CA ASN A 212 -5.72 6.80 -21.42
C ASN A 212 -6.82 7.19 -20.42
N GLU A 213 -7.27 6.26 -19.58
CA GLU A 213 -8.26 6.53 -18.54
C GLU A 213 -7.76 7.53 -17.49
N ALA A 214 -6.49 7.41 -17.11
CA ALA A 214 -5.86 8.33 -16.16
C ALA A 214 -5.75 9.75 -16.72
N PHE A 215 -5.41 9.91 -18.01
CA PHE A 215 -5.42 11.24 -18.67
C PHE A 215 -6.80 11.89 -18.64
N GLN A 216 -7.84 11.10 -18.91
CA GLN A 216 -9.23 11.61 -18.90
C GLN A 216 -9.69 12.00 -17.48
N ALA A 217 -9.21 11.30 -16.46
CA ALA A 217 -9.55 11.58 -15.07
C ALA A 217 -8.68 12.70 -14.44
N ALA A 218 -7.51 12.98 -15.00
CA ALA A 218 -6.57 13.94 -14.47
C ALA A 218 -7.08 15.39 -14.61
N GLN A 219 -7.26 16.06 -13.49
CA GLN A 219 -7.70 17.46 -13.44
C GLN A 219 -6.51 18.45 -13.48
N ARG A 220 -5.32 18.01 -13.06
CA ARG A 220 -4.10 18.83 -12.94
C ARG A 220 -2.98 18.28 -13.81
N ASP A 221 -2.06 19.16 -14.17
CA ASP A 221 -0.94 18.79 -15.03
C ASP A 221 0.08 17.88 -14.33
N GLU A 222 0.17 17.92 -12.99
CA GLU A 222 1.03 17.03 -12.23
C GLU A 222 0.68 15.55 -12.44
N GLU A 223 -0.61 15.20 -12.42
CA GLU A 223 -1.05 13.83 -12.68
C GLU A 223 -0.86 13.45 -14.15
N ARG A 224 -1.08 14.38 -15.08
CA ARG A 224 -0.80 14.17 -16.51
C ARG A 224 0.69 13.90 -16.76
N LEU A 225 1.58 14.60 -16.08
CA LEU A 225 3.03 14.35 -16.15
C LEU A 225 3.40 12.96 -15.63
N LEU A 226 2.74 12.48 -14.56
CA LEU A 226 2.93 11.10 -14.09
C LEU A 226 2.51 10.08 -15.14
N VAL A 227 1.39 10.30 -15.84
CA VAL A 227 0.94 9.42 -16.92
C VAL A 227 1.92 9.42 -18.08
N LEU A 228 2.44 10.59 -18.50
CA LEU A 228 3.49 10.68 -19.50
C LEU A 228 4.74 9.86 -19.10
N GLY A 229 5.13 9.92 -17.84
CA GLY A 229 6.21 9.09 -17.30
C GLY A 229 5.96 7.59 -17.43
N VAL A 230 4.72 7.13 -17.21
CA VAL A 230 4.35 5.72 -17.42
C VAL A 230 4.40 5.35 -18.89
N LEU A 231 3.86 6.20 -19.79
CA LEU A 231 3.89 5.98 -21.25
C LEU A 231 5.32 5.87 -21.77
N GLY A 232 6.25 6.69 -21.28
CA GLY A 232 7.66 6.64 -21.64
C GLY A 232 8.36 5.30 -21.32
N GLN A 233 7.77 4.49 -20.47
CA GLN A 233 8.27 3.15 -20.15
C GLN A 233 7.75 2.06 -21.11
N ILE A 234 6.69 2.33 -21.87
CA ILE A 234 6.03 1.37 -22.76
C ILE A 234 6.65 1.46 -24.17
N PRO A 235 7.40 0.45 -24.61
CA PRO A 235 8.06 0.47 -25.94
C PRO A 235 7.08 0.11 -27.05
N ALA A 236 6.15 1.02 -27.37
CA ALA A 236 5.11 0.80 -28.36
C ALA A 236 4.82 2.09 -29.16
N ALA A 237 4.49 1.96 -30.45
CA ALA A 237 4.09 3.08 -31.30
C ALA A 237 2.80 3.75 -30.79
N GLU A 238 1.90 2.99 -30.23
CA GLU A 238 0.67 3.48 -29.60
C GLU A 238 0.98 4.42 -28.42
N ALA A 239 1.97 4.09 -27.57
CA ALA A 239 2.42 4.98 -26.51
C ALA A 239 2.97 6.30 -27.07
N MET A 240 3.74 6.24 -28.17
CA MET A 240 4.23 7.42 -28.87
C MET A 240 3.08 8.30 -29.36
N SER A 241 2.06 7.69 -29.96
CA SER A 241 0.87 8.39 -30.46
C SER A 241 0.08 9.09 -29.36
N MET A 242 0.09 8.54 -28.13
CA MET A 242 -0.53 9.15 -26.97
C MET A 242 0.28 10.32 -26.39
N VAL A 243 1.60 10.29 -26.50
CA VAL A 243 2.50 11.30 -25.92
C VAL A 243 2.59 12.54 -26.81
N VAL A 244 2.72 12.35 -28.13
CA VAL A 244 3.02 13.43 -29.11
C VAL A 244 2.04 14.61 -29.07
N PRO A 245 0.72 14.44 -28.90
CA PRO A 245 -0.23 15.55 -28.81
C PRO A 245 0.05 16.53 -27.67
N HIS A 246 0.74 16.10 -26.63
CA HIS A 246 1.03 16.92 -25.43
C HIS A 246 2.28 17.80 -25.58
N LEU A 247 3.04 17.64 -26.66
CA LEU A 247 4.21 18.50 -26.97
C LEU A 247 3.83 19.97 -27.21
N GLY A 248 2.60 20.24 -27.61
CA GLY A 248 2.08 21.59 -27.80
C GLY A 248 1.60 22.28 -26.52
N ASN A 249 1.50 21.59 -25.41
CA ASN A 249 1.10 22.16 -24.12
C ASN A 249 2.34 22.59 -23.32
N PRO A 250 2.55 23.89 -23.03
CA PRO A 250 3.76 24.36 -22.33
C PRO A 250 3.99 23.67 -20.98
N ALA A 251 2.91 23.35 -20.24
CA ALA A 251 3.02 22.70 -18.93
C ALA A 251 3.43 21.21 -19.02
N LEU A 252 3.23 20.57 -20.17
CA LEU A 252 3.49 19.15 -20.38
C LEU A 252 4.63 18.87 -21.38
N ALA A 253 5.08 19.89 -22.13
CA ALA A 253 5.99 19.74 -23.26
C ALA A 253 7.30 19.04 -22.90
N GLU A 254 7.93 19.39 -21.77
CA GLU A 254 9.16 18.75 -21.31
C GLU A 254 8.95 17.29 -20.97
N GLY A 255 7.86 16.97 -20.23
CA GLY A 255 7.50 15.61 -19.87
C GLY A 255 7.13 14.76 -21.07
N ALA A 256 6.38 15.35 -22.02
CA ALA A 256 6.03 14.68 -23.27
C ALA A 256 7.27 14.41 -24.14
N ALA A 257 8.19 15.37 -24.24
CA ALA A 257 9.45 15.16 -24.97
C ALA A 257 10.31 14.07 -24.32
N ALA A 258 10.43 14.09 -22.99
CA ALA A 258 11.16 13.03 -22.26
C ALA A 258 10.55 11.64 -22.52
N ALA A 259 9.22 11.53 -22.47
CA ALA A 259 8.52 10.27 -22.75
C ALA A 259 8.69 9.84 -24.21
N ALA A 260 8.53 10.75 -25.17
CA ALA A 260 8.72 10.45 -26.60
C ALA A 260 10.14 9.97 -26.91
N LEU A 261 11.16 10.60 -26.30
CA LEU A 261 12.55 10.16 -26.43
C LEU A 261 12.77 8.77 -25.85
N ALA A 262 12.26 8.51 -24.64
CA ALA A 262 12.40 7.21 -23.98
C ALA A 262 11.72 6.06 -24.75
N ILE A 263 10.59 6.33 -25.40
CA ILE A 263 9.92 5.38 -26.30
C ILE A 263 10.74 5.23 -27.58
N GLY A 264 11.09 6.34 -28.21
CA GLY A 264 11.81 6.36 -29.49
C GLY A 264 13.12 5.59 -29.47
N GLU A 265 13.92 5.74 -28.41
CA GLU A 265 15.17 4.99 -28.21
C GLU A 265 14.98 3.47 -28.20
N LYS A 266 13.81 3.02 -27.74
CA LYS A 266 13.49 1.58 -27.64
C LYS A 266 12.93 1.01 -28.96
N ILE A 267 12.14 1.81 -29.71
CA ILE A 267 11.39 1.32 -30.87
C ILE A 267 11.97 1.77 -32.24
N VAL A 268 13.02 2.60 -32.25
CA VAL A 268 13.56 3.19 -33.48
C VAL A 268 13.92 2.15 -34.55
N ARG A 269 14.34 0.94 -34.17
CA ARG A 269 14.67 -0.14 -35.13
C ARG A 269 13.44 -0.78 -35.72
N ALA A 270 12.35 -0.89 -34.97
CA ALA A 270 11.10 -1.50 -35.41
C ALA A 270 10.21 -0.49 -36.14
N GLU A 271 10.19 0.75 -35.65
CA GLU A 271 9.27 1.80 -36.09
C GLU A 271 10.00 3.10 -36.47
N PRO A 272 10.97 3.05 -37.43
CA PRO A 272 11.85 4.19 -37.72
C PRO A 272 11.11 5.42 -38.24
N ARG A 273 10.01 5.24 -38.98
CA ARG A 273 9.21 6.36 -39.51
C ARG A 273 8.43 7.07 -38.39
N ALA A 274 7.73 6.31 -37.54
CA ALA A 274 6.97 6.84 -36.45
C ALA A 274 7.87 7.62 -35.43
N VAL A 275 9.07 7.09 -35.19
CA VAL A 275 10.06 7.76 -34.36
C VAL A 275 10.56 9.05 -35.02
N ALA A 276 10.92 9.04 -36.31
CA ALA A 276 11.39 10.25 -36.99
C ALA A 276 10.33 11.37 -36.99
N ASP A 277 9.06 11.02 -37.21
CA ASP A 277 7.96 12.00 -37.20
C ASP A 277 7.75 12.59 -35.78
N ALA A 278 7.80 11.74 -34.75
CA ALA A 278 7.72 12.19 -33.36
C ALA A 278 8.91 13.08 -32.97
N MET A 279 10.14 12.72 -33.36
CA MET A 279 11.34 13.52 -33.06
C MET A 279 11.31 14.89 -33.73
N ARG A 280 10.78 15.00 -34.96
CA ARG A 280 10.54 16.31 -35.59
C ARG A 280 9.59 17.16 -34.82
N GLN A 281 8.54 16.56 -34.22
CA GLN A 281 7.59 17.30 -33.38
C GLN A 281 8.22 17.69 -32.03
N VAL A 282 9.04 16.85 -31.41
CA VAL A 282 9.84 17.20 -30.23
C VAL A 282 10.72 18.43 -30.51
N LEU A 283 11.41 18.46 -31.66
CA LEU A 283 12.24 19.61 -32.02
C LEU A 283 11.42 20.89 -32.28
N LYS A 284 10.21 20.76 -32.84
CA LYS A 284 9.29 21.88 -33.08
C LYS A 284 8.66 22.43 -31.80
N SER A 285 8.53 21.63 -30.73
CA SER A 285 7.93 22.09 -29.46
C SER A 285 8.80 23.09 -28.67
N GLY A 286 10.02 23.35 -29.14
CA GLY A 286 10.91 24.33 -28.52
C GLY A 286 11.69 23.79 -27.32
N VAL A 287 11.61 22.47 -27.03
CA VAL A 287 12.46 21.86 -25.98
C VAL A 287 13.93 21.98 -26.40
N GLY A 288 14.75 22.43 -25.46
CA GLY A 288 16.17 22.72 -25.69
C GLY A 288 17.13 21.68 -25.13
N GLY A 289 18.43 22.02 -25.15
CA GLY A 289 19.48 21.31 -24.43
C GLY A 289 19.63 19.84 -24.84
N GLU A 290 19.72 18.98 -23.84
CA GLU A 290 19.96 17.55 -24.01
C GLU A 290 18.83 16.84 -24.77
N GLN A 291 17.58 17.21 -24.53
CA GLN A 291 16.43 16.58 -25.19
C GLN A 291 16.46 16.82 -26.71
N ALA A 292 16.75 18.05 -27.15
CA ALA A 292 16.90 18.37 -28.57
C ALA A 292 18.08 17.60 -29.21
N ALA A 293 19.20 17.48 -28.49
CA ALA A 293 20.34 16.69 -28.97
C ALA A 293 20.01 15.20 -29.11
N ARG A 294 19.28 14.63 -28.18
CA ARG A 294 18.81 13.23 -28.24
C ARG A 294 17.83 13.03 -29.38
N ALA A 295 16.88 13.95 -29.57
CA ALA A 295 15.93 13.86 -30.68
C ALA A 295 16.64 13.87 -32.04
N LYS A 296 17.66 14.73 -32.25
CA LYS A 296 18.45 14.76 -33.47
C LYS A 296 19.19 13.45 -33.76
N LYS A 297 19.66 12.73 -32.73
CA LYS A 297 20.32 11.43 -32.88
C LYS A 297 19.40 10.30 -33.36
N LEU A 298 18.09 10.43 -33.08
CA LEU A 298 17.08 9.44 -33.47
C LEU A 298 16.50 9.70 -34.87
N LEU A 299 16.84 10.84 -35.50
CA LEU A 299 16.49 11.10 -36.91
C LEU A 299 17.37 10.31 -37.85
N PRO A 300 16.86 9.91 -39.04
CA PRO A 300 17.67 9.34 -40.08
C PRO A 300 18.85 10.28 -40.42
N LYS A 301 20.01 9.73 -40.66
CA LYS A 301 21.13 10.48 -41.26
C LYS A 301 20.82 10.64 -42.71
N ASP A 302 20.82 11.86 -43.22
CA ASP A 302 20.75 12.18 -44.64
C ASP A 302 21.91 11.52 -45.41
#